data_a934d4496842db1f6141947e4c1be2ab
#
_entry.id   a934d4496842db1f6141947e4c1be2ab
#
_cell.length_a   1.000
_cell.length_b   1.000
_cell.length_c   1.000
_cell.angle_alpha   90.00
_cell.angle_beta   90.00
_cell.angle_gamma   90.00
#
_symmetry.space_group_name_H-M   'P 1'
#
loop_
_entity.id
_entity.type
_entity.pdbx_description
1 polymer ?
#
loop_
_entity_poly.entity_id
_entity_poly.type
_entity_poly.pdbx_seq_one_letter_code
_entity_poly.pdbx_strand_id
1 'polypeptide(L)'
;MSKKLIGALSGVAAASLLLAACSSGSSSSTTETAAPATTAAAATSAAAATEMATEAAAAGGKACVILPDAASSARWETADRPFLEDAFKAAGVEYDIQNANGDKAKFATIADGMIAGGCGVLAVVNLDSPSAAAVIKKASDAGIPVIDYDRLTLGGGAKYYVSFDNVAVGTAEGEGLVKCLNDAGVTEGPIALLDGSPTDNNATLFAQGYKAAIEAAGFTIADEQAVPDWDNTKGGQIFEQMYTKANGNFVGVDAANDGLGGAVVAVLERNGQAGKIPTTGQDATDEGLQRVLLGTQCLTVYKAVKKEADAAAALAIALLKGDQAAADALATGSVDDTEAGTTVPSVLLEPQQIFADNVKDVIADGYTTADKVCTTDELKAACAKYGVQ
;
A
#
# COMPACT_ATOMS: atom_id res chain seq x y z
N MET A 1 29.22 -51.63 6.67
CA MET A 1 29.24 -51.86 8.13
C MET A 1 28.16 -50.92 8.71
N SER A 2 26.88 -51.32 8.80
CA SER A 2 26.21 -51.99 9.93
C SER A 2 26.39 -51.26 11.25
N LYS A 3 25.31 -50.78 11.92
CA LYS A 3 24.05 -51.30 12.44
C LYS A 3 23.24 -50.08 12.96
N LYS A 4 21.96 -49.83 12.73
CA LYS A 4 20.71 -50.36 13.31
C LYS A 4 20.67 -50.47 14.84
N LEU A 5 19.64 -49.79 15.43
CA LEU A 5 18.71 -50.24 16.48
C LEU A 5 17.83 -49.02 16.85
N ILE A 6 16.54 -48.92 16.66
CA ILE A 6 15.30 -49.61 17.05
C ILE A 6 15.09 -49.64 18.58
N GLY A 7 13.96 -49.09 18.99
CA GLY A 7 13.27 -49.25 20.25
C GLY A 7 12.32 -48.07 20.45
N ALA A 8 11.09 -48.04 20.16
CA ALA A 8 9.87 -48.82 20.49
C ALA A 8 9.31 -48.55 21.89
N LEU A 9 8.14 -47.92 21.84
CA LEU A 9 6.84 -48.27 22.46
C LEU A 9 6.61 -48.05 23.96
N SER A 10 5.48 -47.54 24.19
CA SER A 10 4.34 -47.82 25.07
C SER A 10 3.91 -46.58 25.85
N GLY A 11 2.71 -46.06 25.89
CA GLY A 11 1.39 -46.68 25.74
C GLY A 11 0.62 -46.56 27.06
N VAL A 12 -0.71 -46.32 26.94
CA VAL A 12 -1.75 -46.42 27.98
C VAL A 12 -2.17 -45.07 28.58
N ALA A 13 -3.27 -44.43 28.24
CA ALA A 13 -4.72 -44.77 28.20
C ALA A 13 -5.37 -44.96 29.58
N ALA A 14 -6.45 -44.29 29.73
CA ALA A 14 -7.70 -44.55 30.44
C ALA A 14 -8.11 -43.30 31.24
N ALA A 15 -9.18 -42.64 30.97
CA ALA A 15 -10.60 -42.99 30.89
C ALA A 15 -11.36 -42.80 32.22
N SER A 16 -12.48 -42.11 32.02
CA SER A 16 -13.77 -42.28 32.72
C SER A 16 -13.97 -41.52 34.04
N LEU A 17 -15.09 -41.01 34.42
CA LEU A 17 -16.52 -41.13 34.13
C LEU A 17 -17.23 -39.99 34.86
N LEU A 18 -18.21 -39.35 34.25
CA LEU A 18 -19.62 -39.23 34.57
C LEU A 18 -20.03 -39.07 36.05
N LEU A 19 -20.83 -38.08 36.31
CA LEU A 19 -22.21 -38.34 36.81
C LEU A 19 -23.04 -37.05 36.86
N ALA A 20 -24.15 -37.14 36.25
CA ALA A 20 -25.33 -36.35 36.24
C ALA A 20 -26.13 -36.49 37.57
N ALA A 21 -26.89 -35.49 37.90
CA ALA A 21 -28.16 -35.66 38.62
C ALA A 21 -29.12 -34.51 38.37
N CYS A 22 -30.24 -34.85 37.81
CA CYS A 22 -31.47 -34.09 37.68
C CYS A 22 -32.20 -33.97 39.00
N SER A 23 -33.07 -32.97 39.11
CA SER A 23 -34.40 -33.05 39.73
C SER A 23 -35.05 -31.67 39.61
N SER A 24 -36.03 -31.36 38.80
CA SER A 24 -37.46 -31.68 38.70
C SER A 24 -38.33 -31.38 39.95
N GLY A 25 -39.36 -30.59 39.70
CA GLY A 25 -40.55 -30.41 40.53
C GLY A 25 -41.08 -28.99 40.45
N SER A 26 -41.99 -28.65 39.66
CA SER A 26 -43.44 -28.78 39.43
C SER A 26 -44.34 -28.14 40.49
N SER A 27 -45.16 -27.26 39.96
CA SER A 27 -46.61 -27.05 40.13
C SER A 27 -47.09 -26.16 41.23
N SER A 28 -47.82 -25.30 40.84
CA SER A 28 -49.27 -24.97 40.71
C SER A 28 -49.81 -23.94 41.72
N SER A 29 -50.37 -22.98 41.16
CA SER A 29 -51.81 -22.49 41.09
C SER A 29 -52.38 -21.91 42.36
N THR A 30 -52.97 -20.85 42.28
CA THR A 30 -54.33 -20.34 42.21
C THR A 30 -54.60 -19.07 42.99
N THR A 31 -55.22 -18.14 42.33
CA THR A 31 -56.47 -17.41 42.54
C THR A 31 -56.54 -16.25 43.51
N GLU A 32 -56.80 -15.08 42.93
CA GLU A 32 -57.86 -14.07 43.20
C GLU A 32 -57.93 -13.41 44.59
N THR A 33 -57.94 -12.10 44.67
CA THR A 33 -59.10 -11.26 44.86
C THR A 33 -58.75 -9.80 45.17
N ALA A 34 -59.29 -8.92 44.31
CA ALA A 34 -59.77 -7.54 44.50
C ALA A 34 -59.09 -6.53 45.44
N ALA A 35 -59.05 -5.34 44.88
CA ALA A 35 -58.68 -4.04 45.38
C ALA A 35 -59.55 -3.52 46.58
N PRO A 36 -59.19 -2.39 47.19
CA PRO A 36 -59.41 -1.10 46.52
C PRO A 36 -58.34 -0.02 46.75
N ALA A 37 -58.53 1.06 46.02
CA ALA A 37 -57.75 2.24 45.88
C ALA A 37 -57.53 3.07 47.15
N THR A 38 -56.36 3.69 47.20
CA THR A 38 -56.22 5.06 47.71
C THR A 38 -55.06 5.80 47.04
N THR A 39 -55.38 6.98 46.65
CA THR A 39 -54.56 8.04 46.05
C THR A 39 -53.44 8.49 47.00
N ALA A 40 -52.21 8.71 46.41
CA ALA A 40 -51.45 9.92 46.72
C ALA A 40 -50.13 10.00 45.94
N ALA A 41 -49.92 11.14 45.34
CA ALA A 41 -48.69 11.88 45.10
C ALA A 41 -47.68 11.32 44.11
N ALA A 42 -47.66 12.00 43.00
CA ALA A 42 -46.58 12.03 42.02
C ALA A 42 -45.26 12.50 42.66
N ALA A 43 -44.23 11.67 42.58
CA ALA A 43 -42.86 12.10 42.68
C ALA A 43 -42.22 11.83 41.33
N THR A 44 -42.06 12.87 40.54
CA THR A 44 -41.28 12.92 39.32
C THR A 44 -39.82 12.65 39.66
N SER A 45 -39.36 11.42 39.46
CA SER A 45 -37.94 11.12 39.37
C SER A 45 -37.54 11.30 37.91
N ALA A 46 -36.96 12.43 37.60
CA ALA A 46 -36.24 12.65 36.35
C ALA A 46 -35.03 11.74 36.37
N ALA A 47 -35.11 10.64 35.58
CA ALA A 47 -33.94 9.91 35.21
C ALA A 47 -33.11 10.83 34.29
N ALA A 48 -32.02 11.34 34.84
CA ALA A 48 -30.97 11.99 34.04
C ALA A 48 -30.41 10.93 33.09
N ALA A 49 -30.81 11.01 31.84
CA ALA A 49 -30.07 10.40 30.75
C ALA A 49 -28.72 11.10 30.74
N THR A 50 -27.70 10.41 31.22
CA THR A 50 -26.32 10.80 31.00
C THR A 50 -26.08 10.58 29.51
N GLU A 51 -26.33 11.62 28.73
CA GLU A 51 -25.70 11.74 27.41
C GLU A 51 -24.20 11.71 27.69
N MET A 52 -23.57 10.60 27.32
CA MET A 52 -22.13 10.60 27.06
C MET A 52 -21.94 11.51 25.85
N ALA A 53 -21.74 12.78 26.15
CA ALA A 53 -21.15 13.69 25.21
C ALA A 53 -19.79 13.06 24.86
N THR A 54 -19.70 12.47 23.65
CA THR A 54 -18.42 12.22 23.01
C THR A 54 -17.81 13.59 22.86
N GLU A 55 -16.88 13.91 23.74
CA GLU A 55 -16.08 15.13 23.65
C GLU A 55 -15.43 15.08 22.27
N ALA A 56 -15.91 15.90 21.35
CA ALA A 56 -15.26 16.12 20.07
C ALA A 56 -13.84 16.57 20.42
N ALA A 57 -12.87 15.76 20.04
CA ALA A 57 -11.46 16.10 20.18
C ALA A 57 -11.29 17.54 19.68
N ALA A 58 -10.61 18.36 20.47
CA ALA A 58 -10.44 19.77 20.17
C ALA A 58 -9.85 19.90 18.76
N ALA A 59 -10.62 20.49 17.85
CA ALA A 59 -10.16 20.80 16.50
C ALA A 59 -8.90 21.66 16.63
N GLY A 60 -7.78 21.20 16.11
CA GLY A 60 -6.51 21.90 16.21
C GLY A 60 -5.32 20.93 16.21
N GLY A 61 -4.15 21.48 16.01
CA GLY A 61 -2.90 20.73 15.85
C GLY A 61 -2.37 20.82 14.44
N LYS A 62 -1.22 20.21 14.20
CA LYS A 62 -0.58 20.16 12.88
C LYS A 62 -0.83 18.82 12.18
N ALA A 63 -0.76 18.82 10.85
CA ALA A 63 -0.71 17.62 10.06
C ALA A 63 0.71 17.03 10.13
N CYS A 64 0.82 15.77 10.52
CA CYS A 64 2.10 15.07 10.58
C CYS A 64 2.15 13.98 9.53
N VAL A 65 3.30 13.82 8.86
CA VAL A 65 3.51 12.78 7.86
C VAL A 65 4.85 12.10 8.08
N ILE A 66 4.87 10.77 8.04
CA ILE A 66 6.10 9.99 8.08
C ILE A 66 6.26 9.26 6.76
N LEU A 67 7.25 9.69 5.97
CA LEU A 67 7.67 9.05 4.73
C LEU A 67 8.63 7.89 5.02
N PRO A 68 8.67 6.84 4.17
CA PRO A 68 9.38 5.62 4.50
C PRO A 68 10.89 5.75 4.33
N ASP A 69 11.34 6.13 3.17
CA ASP A 69 12.75 6.25 2.79
C ASP A 69 12.89 7.03 1.47
N ALA A 70 14.11 7.21 0.98
CA ALA A 70 14.38 7.83 -0.31
C ALA A 70 14.99 6.83 -1.33
N ALA A 71 15.23 5.59 -0.91
CA ALA A 71 15.93 4.59 -1.72
C ALA A 71 14.99 3.64 -2.46
N SER A 72 13.82 3.32 -1.88
CA SER A 72 12.83 2.44 -2.50
C SER A 72 12.17 3.09 -3.71
N SER A 73 11.89 4.39 -3.64
CA SER A 73 11.45 5.21 -4.76
C SER A 73 11.82 6.67 -4.51
N ALA A 74 12.34 7.36 -5.53
CA ALA A 74 12.70 8.77 -5.45
C ALA A 74 11.46 9.67 -5.20
N ARG A 75 10.25 9.20 -5.56
CA ARG A 75 8.99 9.98 -5.47
C ARG A 75 8.75 10.54 -4.07
N TRP A 76 9.11 9.82 -3.01
CA TRP A 76 8.85 10.23 -1.63
C TRP A 76 9.37 11.63 -1.30
N GLU A 77 10.56 11.97 -1.79
CA GLU A 77 11.18 13.28 -1.57
C GLU A 77 10.97 14.26 -2.73
N THR A 78 10.84 13.76 -3.98
CA THR A 78 10.77 14.62 -5.17
C THR A 78 9.34 14.98 -5.58
N ALA A 79 8.34 14.23 -5.11
CA ALA A 79 6.93 14.40 -5.44
C ALA A 79 6.02 14.42 -4.21
N ASP A 80 5.96 13.33 -3.43
CA ASP A 80 5.03 13.24 -2.29
C ASP A 80 5.23 14.38 -1.29
N ARG A 81 6.46 14.60 -0.81
CA ARG A 81 6.77 15.68 0.13
C ARG A 81 6.33 17.06 -0.40
N PRO A 82 6.79 17.53 -1.57
CA PRO A 82 6.41 18.86 -2.03
C PRO A 82 4.90 19.02 -2.30
N PHE A 83 4.21 18.00 -2.81
CA PHE A 83 2.77 18.07 -3.03
C PHE A 83 1.98 18.13 -1.72
N LEU A 84 2.36 17.34 -0.71
CA LEU A 84 1.76 17.43 0.62
C LEU A 84 2.03 18.79 1.28
N GLU A 85 3.27 19.29 1.20
CA GLU A 85 3.61 20.62 1.72
C GLU A 85 2.79 21.71 1.07
N ASP A 86 2.66 21.67 -0.27
CA ASP A 86 1.90 22.68 -1.02
C ASP A 86 0.41 22.62 -0.68
N ALA A 87 -0.16 21.44 -0.53
CA ALA A 87 -1.56 21.27 -0.12
C ALA A 87 -1.81 21.81 1.29
N PHE A 88 -0.95 21.51 2.27
CA PHE A 88 -1.07 22.04 3.63
C PHE A 88 -0.85 23.57 3.68
N LYS A 89 0.15 24.07 2.96
CA LYS A 89 0.39 25.54 2.83
C LYS A 89 -0.81 26.26 2.24
N ALA A 90 -1.38 25.71 1.16
CA ALA A 90 -2.56 26.30 0.52
C ALA A 90 -3.79 26.35 1.45
N ALA A 91 -3.91 25.36 2.35
CA ALA A 91 -4.98 25.31 3.35
C ALA A 91 -4.68 26.11 4.62
N GLY A 92 -3.47 26.69 4.77
CA GLY A 92 -3.05 27.40 5.98
C GLY A 92 -2.90 26.50 7.21
N VAL A 93 -2.60 25.20 7.00
CA VAL A 93 -2.43 24.19 8.04
C VAL A 93 -0.95 24.04 8.37
N GLU A 94 -0.61 24.08 9.66
CA GLU A 94 0.75 23.74 10.11
C GLU A 94 1.02 22.24 9.85
N TYR A 95 2.25 21.91 9.45
CA TYR A 95 2.62 20.54 9.15
C TYR A 95 4.03 20.19 9.63
N ASP A 96 4.29 18.89 9.77
CA ASP A 96 5.60 18.30 10.07
C ASP A 96 5.74 17.03 9.22
N ILE A 97 6.62 17.05 8.21
CA ILE A 97 6.86 15.91 7.32
C ILE A 97 8.29 15.44 7.52
N GLN A 98 8.46 14.21 8.00
CA GLN A 98 9.76 13.60 8.24
C GLN A 98 9.91 12.28 7.49
N ASN A 99 11.15 11.83 7.32
CA ASN A 99 11.47 10.59 6.63
C ASN A 99 12.22 9.64 7.55
N ALA A 100 11.74 8.40 7.65
CA ALA A 100 12.32 7.35 8.47
C ALA A 100 13.65 6.83 7.90
N ASN A 101 13.91 7.03 6.60
CA ASN A 101 15.08 6.55 5.88
C ASN A 101 15.28 5.01 5.99
N GLY A 102 14.19 4.24 5.93
CA GLY A 102 14.21 2.79 6.02
C GLY A 102 14.47 2.22 7.42
N ASP A 103 14.59 3.09 8.43
CA ASP A 103 14.87 2.68 9.80
C ASP A 103 13.60 2.65 10.66
N LYS A 104 13.17 1.45 11.06
CA LYS A 104 11.97 1.23 11.88
C LYS A 104 12.07 1.85 13.27
N ALA A 105 13.27 1.91 13.86
CA ALA A 105 13.46 2.55 15.16
C ALA A 105 13.35 4.08 15.03
N LYS A 106 13.87 4.64 13.94
CA LYS A 106 13.70 6.05 13.60
C LYS A 106 12.23 6.38 13.31
N PHE A 107 11.51 5.51 12.56
CA PHE A 107 10.08 5.63 12.30
C PHE A 107 9.29 5.79 13.61
N ALA A 108 9.51 4.89 14.58
CA ALA A 108 8.89 4.95 15.89
C ALA A 108 9.28 6.22 16.67
N THR A 109 10.55 6.62 16.63
CA THR A 109 11.06 7.83 17.31
C THR A 109 10.44 9.11 16.73
N ILE A 110 10.31 9.20 15.40
CA ILE A 110 9.65 10.31 14.72
C ILE A 110 8.19 10.40 15.17
N ALA A 111 7.47 9.26 15.16
CA ALA A 111 6.08 9.20 15.58
C ALA A 111 5.92 9.69 17.03
N ASP A 112 6.78 9.24 17.95
CA ASP A 112 6.78 9.69 19.35
C ASP A 112 6.97 11.21 19.48
N GLY A 113 7.93 11.75 18.72
CA GLY A 113 8.19 13.18 18.66
C GLY A 113 7.00 13.97 18.10
N MET A 114 6.37 13.47 17.06
CA MET A 114 5.19 14.09 16.45
C MET A 114 3.98 14.08 17.39
N ILE A 115 3.68 12.93 18.01
CA ILE A 115 2.58 12.79 18.98
C ILE A 115 2.78 13.78 20.15
N ALA A 116 3.98 13.81 20.74
CA ALA A 116 4.30 14.74 21.82
C ALA A 116 4.34 16.21 21.37
N GLY A 117 4.63 16.45 20.10
CA GLY A 117 4.77 17.76 19.47
C GLY A 117 3.47 18.40 18.99
N GLY A 118 2.30 17.81 19.30
CA GLY A 118 0.99 18.41 19.01
C GLY A 118 0.45 18.08 17.62
N CYS A 119 0.75 16.90 17.09
CA CYS A 119 0.03 16.37 15.94
C CYS A 119 -1.46 16.22 16.25
N GLY A 120 -2.31 16.71 15.34
CA GLY A 120 -3.75 16.51 15.39
C GLY A 120 -4.22 15.40 14.44
N VAL A 121 -3.39 15.04 13.45
CA VAL A 121 -3.58 13.91 12.53
C VAL A 121 -2.22 13.37 12.13
N LEU A 122 -2.10 12.07 11.95
CA LEU A 122 -0.85 11.42 11.53
C LEU A 122 -1.11 10.62 10.24
N ALA A 123 -0.40 10.94 9.17
CA ALA A 123 -0.33 10.12 7.97
C ALA A 123 0.98 9.32 7.98
N VAL A 124 0.93 8.03 7.65
CA VAL A 124 2.10 7.16 7.69
C VAL A 124 2.24 6.36 6.40
N VAL A 125 3.47 6.28 5.88
CA VAL A 125 3.85 5.27 4.91
C VAL A 125 4.67 4.22 5.67
N ASN A 126 4.11 3.04 5.85
CA ASN A 126 4.76 2.02 6.67
C ASN A 126 6.01 1.43 6.01
N LEU A 127 6.94 0.96 6.84
CA LEU A 127 8.10 0.14 6.44
C LEU A 127 7.77 -1.36 6.53
N ASP A 128 6.89 -1.71 7.45
CA ASP A 128 6.18 -2.98 7.56
C ASP A 128 4.97 -2.80 8.49
N SER A 129 4.00 -3.70 8.36
CA SER A 129 2.77 -3.64 9.16
C SER A 129 3.01 -3.74 10.68
N PRO A 130 3.88 -4.62 11.22
CA PRO A 130 4.07 -4.72 12.66
C PRO A 130 4.60 -3.44 13.32
N SER A 131 5.59 -2.78 12.70
CA SER A 131 6.16 -1.54 13.26
C SER A 131 5.20 -0.36 13.16
N ALA A 132 4.44 -0.27 12.06
CA ALA A 132 3.46 0.79 11.87
C ALA A 132 2.22 0.57 12.75
N ALA A 133 1.74 -0.65 12.93
CA ALA A 133 0.62 -0.94 13.83
C ALA A 133 0.90 -0.47 15.27
N ALA A 134 2.14 -0.61 15.74
CA ALA A 134 2.54 -0.09 17.05
C ALA A 134 2.46 1.44 17.13
N VAL A 135 2.84 2.14 16.05
CA VAL A 135 2.74 3.60 15.94
C VAL A 135 1.27 4.04 15.86
N ILE A 136 0.47 3.37 15.01
CA ILE A 136 -0.97 3.67 14.85
C ILE A 136 -1.69 3.51 16.17
N LYS A 137 -1.43 2.40 16.89
CA LYS A 137 -2.01 2.20 18.22
C LYS A 137 -1.65 3.33 19.18
N LYS A 138 -0.39 3.74 19.23
CA LYS A 138 0.08 4.81 20.12
C LYS A 138 -0.59 6.16 19.78
N ALA A 139 -0.71 6.50 18.49
CA ALA A 139 -1.41 7.69 18.03
C ALA A 139 -2.90 7.63 18.40
N SER A 140 -3.56 6.50 18.20
CA SER A 140 -4.97 6.28 18.54
C SER A 140 -5.21 6.36 20.04
N ASP A 141 -4.33 5.79 20.87
CA ASP A 141 -4.39 5.90 22.34
C ASP A 141 -4.26 7.37 22.82
N ALA A 142 -3.59 8.21 22.03
CA ALA A 142 -3.50 9.67 22.25
C ALA A 142 -4.65 10.47 21.62
N GLY A 143 -5.64 9.81 21.02
CA GLY A 143 -6.78 10.45 20.36
C GLY A 143 -6.45 11.06 18.99
N ILE A 144 -5.31 10.71 18.40
CA ILE A 144 -4.85 11.21 17.10
C ILE A 144 -5.30 10.24 16.01
N PRO A 145 -6.17 10.65 15.06
CA PRO A 145 -6.56 9.81 13.95
C PRO A 145 -5.37 9.57 13.01
N VAL A 146 -5.28 8.33 12.47
CA VAL A 146 -4.21 7.94 11.56
C VAL A 146 -4.76 7.65 10.17
N ILE A 147 -4.04 8.10 9.16
CA ILE A 147 -4.25 7.81 7.75
C ILE A 147 -3.08 6.94 7.28
N ASP A 148 -3.34 5.74 6.78
CA ASP A 148 -2.36 5.02 5.99
C ASP A 148 -2.25 5.71 4.61
N TYR A 149 -1.06 6.18 4.28
CA TYR A 149 -0.75 6.85 3.03
C TYR A 149 0.07 5.94 2.15
N ASP A 150 -0.38 5.69 0.93
CA ASP A 150 0.18 4.77 -0.07
C ASP A 150 0.17 3.28 0.37
N ARG A 151 0.63 2.94 1.56
CA ARG A 151 0.78 1.56 2.05
C ARG A 151 -0.19 1.25 3.19
N LEU A 152 -1.06 0.26 2.99
CA LEU A 152 -1.96 -0.22 4.03
C LEU A 152 -1.18 -0.97 5.12
N THR A 153 -1.40 -0.59 6.37
CA THR A 153 -0.85 -1.29 7.53
C THR A 153 -1.82 -2.38 7.98
N LEU A 154 -1.56 -3.61 7.55
CA LEU A 154 -2.40 -4.76 7.93
C LEU A 154 -2.39 -4.96 9.46
N GLY A 155 -3.58 -5.12 10.04
CA GLY A 155 -3.76 -5.22 11.49
C GLY A 155 -3.51 -3.92 12.25
N GLY A 156 -3.26 -2.80 11.54
CA GLY A 156 -2.89 -1.52 12.15
C GLY A 156 -4.06 -0.72 12.71
N GLY A 157 -5.21 -0.80 12.08
CA GLY A 157 -6.40 -0.06 12.49
C GLY A 157 -6.34 1.43 12.18
N ALA A 158 -5.69 1.82 11.08
CA ALA A 158 -5.75 3.19 10.57
C ALA A 158 -7.20 3.57 10.25
N LYS A 159 -7.54 4.83 10.44
CA LYS A 159 -8.91 5.32 10.27
C LYS A 159 -9.31 5.42 8.80
N TYR A 160 -8.36 5.77 7.94
CA TYR A 160 -8.50 5.88 6.50
C TYR A 160 -7.25 5.35 5.79
N TYR A 161 -7.43 4.98 4.54
CA TYR A 161 -6.36 4.62 3.63
C TYR A 161 -6.46 5.44 2.35
N VAL A 162 -5.34 5.96 1.88
CA VAL A 162 -5.24 6.70 0.59
C VAL A 162 -4.15 6.04 -0.23
N SER A 163 -4.51 5.55 -1.40
CA SER A 163 -3.58 4.90 -2.33
C SER A 163 -4.18 4.81 -3.73
N PHE A 164 -3.51 4.08 -4.58
CA PHE A 164 -4.04 3.60 -5.86
C PHE A 164 -4.73 2.25 -5.68
N ASP A 165 -5.58 1.85 -6.65
CA ASP A 165 -6.02 0.46 -6.73
C ASP A 165 -4.81 -0.41 -7.13
N ASN A 166 -4.21 -1.03 -6.13
CA ASN A 166 -2.95 -1.76 -6.29
C ASN A 166 -3.09 -3.02 -7.16
N VAL A 167 -4.27 -3.65 -7.19
CA VAL A 167 -4.51 -4.75 -8.13
C VAL A 167 -4.62 -4.22 -9.55
N ALA A 168 -5.28 -3.06 -9.75
CA ALA A 168 -5.34 -2.41 -11.05
C ALA A 168 -3.95 -1.93 -11.52
N VAL A 169 -3.08 -1.47 -10.60
CA VAL A 169 -1.69 -1.13 -10.91
C VAL A 169 -0.95 -2.34 -11.48
N GLY A 170 -0.96 -3.47 -10.78
CA GLY A 170 -0.31 -4.69 -11.27
C GLY A 170 -0.95 -5.23 -12.55
N THR A 171 -2.27 -5.14 -12.68
CA THR A 171 -2.96 -5.50 -13.93
C THR A 171 -2.47 -4.64 -15.10
N ALA A 172 -2.31 -3.33 -14.88
CA ALA A 172 -1.78 -2.43 -15.91
C ALA A 172 -0.33 -2.76 -16.29
N GLU A 173 0.52 -3.18 -15.33
CA GLU A 173 1.88 -3.67 -15.63
C GLU A 173 1.84 -4.91 -16.51
N GLY A 174 1.11 -5.95 -16.07
CA GLY A 174 1.04 -7.22 -16.78
C GLY A 174 0.42 -7.10 -18.16
N GLU A 175 -0.70 -6.38 -18.32
CA GLU A 175 -1.33 -6.11 -19.62
C GLU A 175 -0.40 -5.31 -20.53
N GLY A 176 0.33 -4.34 -19.96
CA GLY A 176 1.31 -3.55 -20.69
C GLY A 176 2.47 -4.40 -21.19
N LEU A 177 3.01 -5.31 -20.37
CA LEU A 177 4.04 -6.27 -20.78
C LEU A 177 3.53 -7.17 -21.91
N VAL A 178 2.34 -7.72 -21.76
CA VAL A 178 1.68 -8.56 -22.79
C VAL A 178 1.52 -7.79 -24.10
N LYS A 179 1.11 -6.52 -24.02
CA LYS A 179 1.04 -5.66 -25.22
C LYS A 179 2.40 -5.54 -25.90
N CYS A 180 3.46 -5.28 -25.14
CA CYS A 180 4.81 -5.13 -25.70
C CYS A 180 5.30 -6.41 -26.36
N LEU A 181 5.02 -7.56 -25.77
CA LEU A 181 5.35 -8.87 -26.33
C LEU A 181 4.59 -9.12 -27.63
N ASN A 182 3.30 -8.86 -27.66
CA ASN A 182 2.46 -9.01 -28.85
C ASN A 182 2.90 -8.06 -29.98
N ASP A 183 3.25 -6.82 -29.66
CA ASP A 183 3.79 -5.85 -30.64
C ASP A 183 5.14 -6.32 -31.24
N ALA A 184 5.93 -7.07 -30.47
CA ALA A 184 7.15 -7.74 -30.93
C ALA A 184 6.90 -9.09 -31.65
N GLY A 185 5.64 -9.53 -31.78
CA GLY A 185 5.27 -10.80 -32.40
C GLY A 185 5.49 -12.03 -31.51
N VAL A 186 5.66 -11.84 -30.19
CA VAL A 186 5.83 -12.90 -29.20
C VAL A 186 4.49 -13.15 -28.52
N THR A 187 3.95 -14.36 -28.64
CA THR A 187 2.61 -14.73 -28.14
C THR A 187 2.63 -15.79 -27.03
N GLU A 188 3.80 -16.34 -26.72
CA GLU A 188 4.02 -17.34 -25.67
C GLU A 188 5.49 -17.31 -25.21
N GLY A 189 5.75 -17.84 -24.05
CA GLY A 189 7.12 -18.03 -23.55
C GLY A 189 7.26 -17.72 -22.04
N PRO A 190 8.50 -17.91 -21.52
CA PRO A 190 8.78 -17.73 -20.11
C PRO A 190 8.99 -16.26 -19.75
N ILE A 191 8.31 -15.81 -18.70
CA ILE A 191 8.45 -14.46 -18.11
C ILE A 191 9.09 -14.59 -16.72
N ALA A 192 9.97 -13.66 -16.39
CA ALA A 192 10.49 -13.47 -15.04
C ALA A 192 9.69 -12.39 -14.32
N LEU A 193 9.40 -12.60 -13.03
CA LEU A 193 8.80 -11.60 -12.14
C LEU A 193 9.81 -11.18 -11.09
N LEU A 194 10.06 -9.88 -11.00
CA LEU A 194 10.89 -9.27 -9.97
C LEU A 194 9.98 -8.39 -9.10
N ASP A 195 9.44 -9.02 -8.06
CA ASP A 195 8.43 -8.42 -7.20
C ASP A 195 9.03 -7.38 -6.24
N GLY A 196 8.17 -6.55 -5.68
CA GLY A 196 8.52 -5.60 -4.63
C GLY A 196 8.86 -6.26 -3.29
N SER A 197 8.90 -5.44 -2.24
CA SER A 197 9.23 -5.93 -0.89
C SER A 197 8.14 -6.86 -0.35
N PRO A 198 8.51 -8.04 0.19
CA PRO A 198 7.54 -8.98 0.76
C PRO A 198 6.90 -8.48 2.07
N THR A 199 7.38 -7.36 2.62
CA THR A 199 6.79 -6.73 3.81
C THR A 199 5.83 -5.60 3.46
N ASP A 200 5.64 -5.32 2.18
CA ASP A 200 4.73 -4.30 1.64
C ASP A 200 3.51 -4.99 1.02
N ASN A 201 2.31 -4.71 1.57
CA ASN A 201 1.07 -5.28 1.06
C ASN A 201 0.80 -4.87 -0.40
N ASN A 202 1.22 -3.68 -0.82
CA ASN A 202 1.06 -3.23 -2.20
C ASN A 202 1.78 -4.16 -3.17
N ALA A 203 3.01 -4.60 -2.84
CA ALA A 203 3.76 -5.55 -3.67
C ALA A 203 3.01 -6.86 -3.89
N THR A 204 2.31 -7.35 -2.86
CA THR A 204 1.45 -8.55 -2.97
C THR A 204 0.28 -8.31 -3.92
N LEU A 205 -0.36 -7.14 -3.84
CA LEU A 205 -1.50 -6.79 -4.69
C LEU A 205 -1.07 -6.53 -6.14
N PHE A 206 0.09 -5.89 -6.37
CA PHE A 206 0.66 -5.76 -7.71
C PHE A 206 0.91 -7.14 -8.32
N ALA A 207 1.55 -8.06 -7.55
CA ALA A 207 1.81 -9.42 -7.99
C ALA A 207 0.52 -10.17 -8.36
N GLN A 208 -0.55 -9.99 -7.61
CA GLN A 208 -1.86 -10.53 -7.96
C GLN A 208 -2.34 -10.04 -9.33
N GLY A 209 -2.19 -8.74 -9.61
CA GLY A 209 -2.65 -8.10 -10.85
C GLY A 209 -1.84 -8.58 -12.06
N TYR A 210 -0.51 -8.39 -12.06
CA TYR A 210 0.30 -8.73 -13.24
C TYR A 210 0.36 -10.24 -13.51
N LYS A 211 0.36 -11.08 -12.48
CA LYS A 211 0.31 -12.55 -12.66
C LYS A 211 -0.97 -12.97 -13.38
N ALA A 212 -2.11 -12.47 -12.92
CA ALA A 212 -3.39 -12.77 -13.55
C ALA A 212 -3.44 -12.33 -15.02
N ALA A 213 -2.93 -11.15 -15.35
CA ALA A 213 -2.89 -10.63 -16.71
C ALA A 213 -1.95 -11.44 -17.63
N ILE A 214 -0.74 -11.76 -17.14
CA ILE A 214 0.27 -12.53 -17.86
C ILE A 214 -0.23 -13.95 -18.14
N GLU A 215 -0.77 -14.65 -17.15
CA GLU A 215 -1.30 -16.00 -17.27
C GLU A 215 -2.53 -16.08 -18.17
N ALA A 216 -3.43 -15.08 -18.06
CA ALA A 216 -4.62 -14.99 -18.92
C ALA A 216 -4.25 -14.83 -20.41
N ALA A 217 -3.11 -14.20 -20.69
CA ALA A 217 -2.57 -14.04 -22.06
C ALA A 217 -1.83 -15.29 -22.59
N GLY A 218 -1.67 -16.34 -21.77
CA GLY A 218 -1.04 -17.62 -22.18
C GLY A 218 0.47 -17.68 -21.98
N PHE A 219 1.09 -16.68 -21.32
CA PHE A 219 2.49 -16.74 -20.96
C PHE A 219 2.72 -17.55 -19.68
N THR A 220 3.93 -18.07 -19.50
CA THR A 220 4.33 -18.85 -18.33
C THR A 220 5.23 -18.03 -17.41
N ILE A 221 4.94 -18.01 -16.13
CA ILE A 221 5.84 -17.45 -15.11
C ILE A 221 6.91 -18.52 -14.82
N ALA A 222 8.14 -18.25 -15.23
CA ALA A 222 9.25 -19.22 -15.14
C ALA A 222 10.12 -19.04 -13.90
N ASP A 223 10.20 -17.84 -13.37
CA ASP A 223 10.86 -17.52 -12.10
C ASP A 223 10.21 -16.27 -11.49
N GLU A 224 10.08 -16.26 -10.17
CA GLU A 224 9.48 -15.19 -9.40
C GLU A 224 10.29 -14.96 -8.14
N GLN A 225 10.75 -13.73 -7.90
CA GLN A 225 11.58 -13.39 -6.75
C GLN A 225 11.18 -12.01 -6.21
N ALA A 226 10.93 -11.95 -4.89
CA ALA A 226 10.70 -10.69 -4.19
C ALA A 226 12.03 -10.01 -3.84
N VAL A 227 12.01 -8.67 -3.87
CA VAL A 227 13.17 -7.84 -3.53
C VAL A 227 12.98 -7.19 -2.16
N PRO A 228 13.68 -7.68 -1.12
CA PRO A 228 13.54 -7.11 0.21
C PRO A 228 13.86 -5.61 0.23
N ASP A 229 13.00 -4.86 0.94
CA ASP A 229 13.12 -3.42 1.16
C ASP A 229 13.06 -2.57 -0.13
N TRP A 230 12.58 -3.15 -1.26
CA TRP A 230 12.61 -2.50 -2.58
C TRP A 230 14.04 -2.07 -3.00
N ASP A 231 15.06 -2.75 -2.50
CA ASP A 231 16.48 -2.40 -2.71
C ASP A 231 16.90 -2.71 -4.16
N ASN A 232 17.08 -1.68 -4.97
CA ASN A 232 17.45 -1.80 -6.38
C ASN A 232 18.76 -2.55 -6.61
N THR A 233 19.73 -2.45 -5.66
CA THR A 233 21.00 -3.20 -5.74
C THR A 233 20.77 -4.68 -5.54
N LYS A 234 19.97 -5.05 -4.54
CA LYS A 234 19.56 -6.45 -4.33
C LYS A 234 18.75 -6.95 -5.52
N GLY A 235 17.82 -6.12 -6.05
CA GLY A 235 17.02 -6.44 -7.24
C GLY A 235 17.89 -6.82 -8.44
N GLY A 236 18.91 -6.03 -8.72
CA GLY A 236 19.87 -6.34 -9.79
C GLY A 236 20.63 -7.66 -9.57
N GLN A 237 21.05 -7.94 -8.32
CA GLN A 237 21.73 -9.20 -7.99
C GLN A 237 20.78 -10.41 -8.11
N ILE A 238 19.54 -10.26 -7.65
CA ILE A 238 18.51 -11.31 -7.74
C ILE A 238 18.20 -11.59 -9.21
N PHE A 239 17.96 -10.56 -10.02
CA PHE A 239 17.66 -10.75 -11.43
C PHE A 239 18.84 -11.34 -12.22
N GLU A 240 20.09 -10.98 -11.90
CA GLU A 240 21.28 -11.59 -12.53
C GLU A 240 21.36 -13.10 -12.24
N GLN A 241 20.97 -13.53 -11.03
CA GLN A 241 20.89 -14.96 -10.68
C GLN A 241 19.76 -15.65 -11.45
N MET A 242 18.56 -15.04 -11.53
CA MET A 242 17.43 -15.56 -12.30
C MET A 242 17.82 -15.70 -13.78
N TYR A 243 18.42 -14.66 -14.36
CA TYR A 243 18.84 -14.64 -15.76
C TYR A 243 19.89 -15.72 -16.06
N THR A 244 20.88 -15.87 -15.18
CA THR A 244 21.92 -16.90 -15.32
C THR A 244 21.32 -18.31 -15.19
N LYS A 245 20.47 -18.56 -14.21
CA LYS A 245 19.78 -19.84 -13.99
C LYS A 245 18.94 -20.24 -15.20
N ALA A 246 18.28 -19.29 -15.84
CA ALA A 246 17.48 -19.49 -17.06
C ALA A 246 18.33 -19.53 -18.35
N ASN A 247 19.65 -19.36 -18.29
CA ASN A 247 20.53 -19.16 -19.47
C ASN A 247 20.03 -18.03 -20.38
N GLY A 248 19.46 -16.98 -19.81
CA GLY A 248 18.91 -15.84 -20.54
C GLY A 248 17.58 -16.12 -21.25
N ASN A 249 16.95 -17.26 -21.00
CA ASN A 249 15.74 -17.67 -21.70
C ASN A 249 14.47 -17.08 -21.05
N PHE A 250 14.32 -15.76 -21.12
CA PHE A 250 13.08 -15.04 -20.84
C PHE A 250 12.63 -14.28 -22.08
N VAL A 251 11.31 -14.22 -22.32
CA VAL A 251 10.72 -13.39 -23.38
C VAL A 251 10.33 -12.02 -22.88
N GLY A 252 10.12 -11.86 -21.59
CA GLY A 252 9.78 -10.61 -20.92
C GLY A 252 10.13 -10.64 -19.43
N VAL A 253 10.20 -9.48 -18.81
CA VAL A 253 10.42 -9.31 -17.38
C VAL A 253 9.39 -8.33 -16.84
N ASP A 254 8.60 -8.76 -15.87
CA ASP A 254 7.80 -7.85 -15.06
C ASP A 254 8.62 -7.41 -13.85
N ALA A 255 8.87 -6.11 -13.74
CA ALA A 255 9.60 -5.50 -12.65
C ALA A 255 8.69 -4.48 -11.96
N ALA A 256 8.37 -4.74 -10.70
CA ALA A 256 7.30 -4.09 -9.96
C ALA A 256 7.48 -2.58 -9.68
N ASN A 257 8.59 -1.95 -10.06
CA ASN A 257 8.75 -0.50 -10.15
C ASN A 257 9.92 -0.10 -11.05
N ASP A 258 10.05 1.19 -11.36
CA ASP A 258 11.10 1.74 -12.21
C ASP A 258 12.52 1.56 -11.66
N GLY A 259 12.69 1.54 -10.35
CA GLY A 259 13.97 1.26 -9.71
C GLY A 259 14.44 -0.15 -10.00
N LEU A 260 13.55 -1.13 -9.81
CA LEU A 260 13.79 -2.53 -10.15
C LEU A 260 13.88 -2.72 -11.68
N GLY A 261 13.03 -2.06 -12.46
CA GLY A 261 13.10 -2.03 -13.92
C GLY A 261 14.47 -1.55 -14.42
N GLY A 262 15.02 -0.49 -13.82
CA GLY A 262 16.36 -0.01 -14.12
C GLY A 262 17.46 -1.02 -13.78
N ALA A 263 17.32 -1.71 -12.65
CA ALA A 263 18.25 -2.78 -12.25
C ALA A 263 18.20 -3.97 -13.22
N VAL A 264 17.00 -4.35 -13.68
CA VAL A 264 16.79 -5.37 -14.73
C VAL A 264 17.44 -4.93 -16.04
N VAL A 265 17.14 -3.72 -16.51
CA VAL A 265 17.69 -3.17 -17.76
C VAL A 265 19.22 -3.16 -17.73
N ALA A 266 19.85 -2.79 -16.61
CA ALA A 266 21.30 -2.81 -16.48
C ALA A 266 21.90 -4.22 -16.61
N VAL A 267 21.20 -5.27 -16.15
CA VAL A 267 21.62 -6.67 -16.39
C VAL A 267 21.45 -7.03 -17.85
N LEU A 268 20.32 -6.66 -18.45
CA LEU A 268 20.05 -6.94 -19.88
C LEU A 268 21.02 -6.20 -20.80
N GLU A 269 21.44 -4.98 -20.47
CA GLU A 269 22.47 -4.23 -21.23
C GLU A 269 23.80 -4.97 -21.29
N ARG A 270 24.28 -5.44 -20.13
CA ARG A 270 25.54 -6.23 -20.06
C ARG A 270 25.49 -7.50 -20.90
N ASN A 271 24.28 -8.01 -21.17
CA ASN A 271 24.05 -9.21 -21.98
C ASN A 271 23.59 -8.89 -23.40
N GLY A 272 23.56 -7.61 -23.81
CA GLY A 272 23.14 -7.17 -25.17
C GLY A 272 21.65 -7.44 -25.44
N GLN A 273 20.79 -7.48 -24.41
CA GLN A 273 19.37 -7.79 -24.49
C GLN A 273 18.44 -6.63 -24.11
N ALA A 274 18.95 -5.51 -23.64
CA ALA A 274 18.14 -4.33 -23.34
C ALA A 274 17.36 -3.89 -24.59
N GLY A 275 16.08 -3.61 -24.43
CA GLY A 275 15.15 -3.28 -25.52
C GLY A 275 14.74 -4.46 -26.41
N LYS A 276 15.33 -5.67 -26.23
CA LYS A 276 14.92 -6.89 -26.93
C LYS A 276 14.03 -7.77 -26.05
N ILE A 277 14.27 -7.79 -24.76
CA ILE A 277 13.41 -8.39 -23.75
C ILE A 277 12.62 -7.25 -23.11
N PRO A 278 11.31 -7.12 -23.39
CA PRO A 278 10.48 -6.09 -22.79
C PRO A 278 10.50 -6.16 -21.27
N THR A 279 10.62 -4.99 -20.63
CA THR A 279 10.68 -4.84 -19.18
C THR A 279 9.66 -3.80 -18.75
N THR A 280 8.98 -4.02 -17.64
CA THR A 280 8.02 -3.08 -17.04
C THR A 280 8.67 -2.18 -16.00
N GLY A 281 7.85 -1.31 -15.44
CA GLY A 281 8.13 -0.52 -14.26
C GLY A 281 6.87 0.22 -13.81
N GLN A 282 6.98 0.91 -12.70
CA GLN A 282 5.93 1.70 -12.09
C GLN A 282 6.55 2.94 -11.44
N ASP A 283 5.76 3.98 -11.21
CA ASP A 283 6.04 5.29 -10.63
C ASP A 283 6.35 6.41 -11.65
N ALA A 284 6.60 6.10 -12.91
CA ALA A 284 6.96 7.07 -13.95
C ALA A 284 8.10 8.01 -13.51
N THR A 285 9.14 7.46 -12.90
CA THR A 285 10.31 8.21 -12.48
C THR A 285 11.02 8.84 -13.69
N ASP A 286 11.80 9.90 -13.48
CA ASP A 286 12.52 10.55 -14.59
C ASP A 286 13.36 9.52 -15.37
N GLU A 287 14.07 8.64 -14.68
CA GLU A 287 14.88 7.57 -15.27
C GLU A 287 14.02 6.48 -15.94
N GLY A 288 12.83 6.15 -15.38
CA GLY A 288 11.86 5.24 -15.97
C GLY A 288 11.35 5.79 -17.31
N LEU A 289 10.90 7.05 -17.31
CA LEU A 289 10.44 7.75 -18.52
C LEU A 289 11.54 7.84 -19.58
N GLN A 290 12.80 8.09 -19.19
CA GLN A 290 13.95 8.08 -20.09
C GLN A 290 14.15 6.72 -20.74
N ARG A 291 14.09 5.64 -19.98
CA ARG A 291 14.22 4.27 -20.51
C ARG A 291 13.05 3.89 -21.43
N VAL A 292 11.83 4.35 -21.10
CA VAL A 292 10.65 4.16 -21.97
C VAL A 292 10.82 4.89 -23.29
N LEU A 293 11.29 6.15 -23.28
CA LEU A 293 11.57 6.92 -24.50
C LEU A 293 12.66 6.30 -25.36
N LEU A 294 13.69 5.70 -24.75
CA LEU A 294 14.78 5.02 -25.44
C LEU A 294 14.43 3.57 -25.86
N GLY A 295 13.30 3.03 -25.38
CA GLY A 295 12.83 1.68 -25.69
C GLY A 295 13.62 0.57 -24.97
N THR A 296 14.39 0.89 -23.92
CA THR A 296 15.06 -0.11 -23.07
C THR A 296 14.16 -0.63 -21.96
N GLN A 297 13.12 0.13 -21.59
CA GLN A 297 11.97 -0.29 -20.79
C GLN A 297 10.73 -0.09 -21.65
N CYS A 298 9.79 -1.03 -21.65
CA CYS A 298 8.65 -0.95 -22.57
C CYS A 298 7.60 0.04 -22.07
N LEU A 299 7.30 0.01 -20.78
CA LEU A 299 6.32 0.89 -20.18
C LEU A 299 6.69 1.18 -18.72
N THR A 300 6.07 2.20 -18.19
CA THR A 300 5.91 2.39 -16.74
C THR A 300 4.44 2.64 -16.40
N VAL A 301 4.00 2.26 -15.22
CA VAL A 301 2.66 2.59 -14.72
C VAL A 301 2.75 3.87 -13.91
N TYR A 302 2.08 4.90 -14.41
CA TYR A 302 2.02 6.20 -13.74
C TYR A 302 0.96 6.19 -12.66
N LYS A 303 1.38 6.58 -11.49
CA LYS A 303 0.55 6.91 -10.34
C LYS A 303 0.57 8.44 -10.19
N ALA A 304 -0.57 9.10 -10.36
CA ALA A 304 -0.68 10.55 -10.25
C ALA A 304 -0.53 10.98 -8.78
N VAL A 305 0.70 10.96 -8.26
CA VAL A 305 1.06 11.18 -6.85
C VAL A 305 0.49 12.48 -6.31
N LYS A 306 0.39 13.52 -7.16
CA LYS A 306 -0.25 14.76 -6.74
C LYS A 306 -1.70 14.56 -6.27
N LYS A 307 -2.47 13.73 -6.96
CA LYS A 307 -3.85 13.42 -6.57
C LYS A 307 -3.91 12.65 -5.26
N GLU A 308 -2.96 11.74 -5.05
CA GLU A 308 -2.83 10.98 -3.80
C GLU A 308 -2.49 11.90 -2.62
N ALA A 309 -1.49 12.78 -2.79
CA ALA A 309 -1.10 13.76 -1.79
C ALA A 309 -2.23 14.75 -1.48
N ASP A 310 -2.92 15.26 -2.52
CA ASP A 310 -4.07 16.15 -2.36
C ASP A 310 -5.22 15.46 -1.60
N ALA A 311 -5.50 14.18 -1.87
CA ALA A 311 -6.54 13.42 -1.18
C ALA A 311 -6.18 13.16 0.29
N ALA A 312 -4.92 12.78 0.57
CA ALA A 312 -4.43 12.58 1.93
C ALA A 312 -4.45 13.89 2.73
N ALA A 313 -4.03 15.00 2.12
CA ALA A 313 -4.10 16.32 2.73
C ALA A 313 -5.54 16.76 2.99
N ALA A 314 -6.47 16.51 2.06
CA ALA A 314 -7.89 16.84 2.26
C ALA A 314 -8.50 16.06 3.42
N LEU A 315 -8.22 14.76 3.54
CA LEU A 315 -8.62 13.94 4.68
C LEU A 315 -8.03 14.47 5.98
N ALA A 316 -6.72 14.74 6.00
CA ALA A 316 -6.04 15.27 7.18
C ALA A 316 -6.65 16.61 7.63
N ILE A 317 -6.94 17.52 6.70
CA ILE A 317 -7.54 18.82 6.96
C ILE A 317 -8.97 18.68 7.51
N ALA A 318 -9.78 17.76 6.97
CA ALA A 318 -11.12 17.49 7.47
C ALA A 318 -11.08 16.97 8.92
N LEU A 319 -10.16 16.04 9.20
CA LEU A 319 -9.97 15.49 10.55
C LEU A 319 -9.47 16.53 11.55
N LEU A 320 -8.53 17.40 11.16
CA LEU A 320 -8.06 18.52 12.00
C LEU A 320 -9.17 19.51 12.34
N LYS A 321 -10.14 19.69 11.44
CA LYS A 321 -11.32 20.54 11.68
C LYS A 321 -12.42 19.84 12.51
N GLY A 322 -12.25 18.56 12.83
CA GLY A 322 -13.29 17.74 13.46
C GLY A 322 -14.47 17.45 12.54
N ASP A 323 -14.33 17.66 11.23
CA ASP A 323 -15.38 17.41 10.22
C ASP A 323 -15.33 15.97 9.72
N GLN A 324 -15.83 15.06 10.55
CA GLN A 324 -15.91 13.64 10.25
C GLN A 324 -16.73 13.36 8.96
N ALA A 325 -17.82 14.10 8.77
CA ALA A 325 -18.68 13.90 7.60
C ALA A 325 -17.97 14.26 6.29
N ALA A 326 -17.16 15.32 6.30
CA ALA A 326 -16.33 15.67 5.14
C ALA A 326 -15.24 14.61 4.89
N ALA A 327 -14.61 14.07 5.95
CA ALA A 327 -13.62 13.00 5.81
C ALA A 327 -14.25 11.72 5.23
N ASP A 328 -15.40 11.30 5.74
CA ASP A 328 -16.13 10.11 5.24
C ASP A 328 -16.58 10.28 3.77
N ALA A 329 -16.95 11.49 3.37
CA ALA A 329 -17.35 11.79 2.00
C ALA A 329 -16.18 11.72 1.00
N LEU A 330 -14.93 11.89 1.44
CA LEU A 330 -13.73 11.72 0.61
C LEU A 330 -13.40 10.25 0.37
N ALA A 331 -13.61 9.40 1.38
CA ALA A 331 -13.30 7.97 1.31
C ALA A 331 -14.45 7.20 0.60
N THR A 332 -14.47 7.26 -0.73
CA THR A 332 -15.54 6.67 -1.56
C THR A 332 -15.39 5.17 -1.81
N GLY A 333 -14.24 4.60 -1.47
CA GLY A 333 -13.92 3.18 -1.57
C GLY A 333 -13.62 2.54 -0.21
N SER A 334 -13.27 1.28 -0.24
CA SER A 334 -12.80 0.54 0.94
C SER A 334 -11.83 -0.56 0.53
N VAL A 335 -10.91 -0.91 1.41
CA VAL A 335 -9.98 -2.03 1.25
C VAL A 335 -10.08 -2.96 2.46
N ASP A 336 -9.96 -4.25 2.23
CA ASP A 336 -9.97 -5.25 3.28
C ASP A 336 -8.61 -5.28 4.01
N ASP A 337 -8.63 -5.06 5.31
CA ASP A 337 -7.53 -5.41 6.19
C ASP A 337 -7.67 -6.90 6.55
N THR A 338 -6.93 -7.73 5.84
CA THR A 338 -7.03 -9.19 5.95
C THR A 338 -6.51 -9.73 7.29
N GLU A 339 -5.66 -8.99 7.98
CA GLU A 339 -5.15 -9.38 9.31
C GLU A 339 -6.10 -8.96 10.43
N ALA A 340 -6.72 -7.78 10.32
CA ALA A 340 -7.72 -7.34 11.29
C ALA A 340 -9.11 -7.97 11.03
N GLY A 341 -9.37 -8.47 9.81
CA GLY A 341 -10.69 -8.96 9.41
C GLY A 341 -11.74 -7.84 9.33
N THR A 342 -11.31 -6.63 8.99
CA THR A 342 -12.15 -5.43 8.86
C THR A 342 -11.90 -4.75 7.54
N THR A 343 -12.80 -3.82 7.15
CA THR A 343 -12.59 -2.94 6.00
C THR A 343 -12.14 -1.55 6.46
N VAL A 344 -11.22 -0.94 5.71
CA VAL A 344 -10.74 0.43 5.94
C VAL A 344 -11.34 1.35 4.88
N PRO A 345 -12.05 2.42 5.25
CA PRO A 345 -12.54 3.43 4.31
C PRO A 345 -11.38 4.04 3.54
N SER A 346 -11.48 4.09 2.20
CA SER A 346 -10.32 4.39 1.37
C SER A 346 -10.63 5.37 0.23
N VAL A 347 -9.59 6.12 -0.15
CA VAL A 347 -9.52 6.81 -1.44
C VAL A 347 -8.61 5.98 -2.33
N LEU A 348 -9.16 5.39 -3.38
CA LEU A 348 -8.42 4.58 -4.33
C LEU A 348 -8.39 5.29 -5.69
N LEU A 349 -7.18 5.54 -6.19
CA LEU A 349 -6.92 6.23 -7.44
C LEU A 349 -6.59 5.25 -8.55
N GLU A 350 -6.95 5.62 -9.77
CA GLU A 350 -6.69 4.80 -10.96
C GLU A 350 -5.27 5.05 -11.49
N PRO A 351 -4.52 3.98 -11.81
CA PRO A 351 -3.23 4.08 -12.49
C PRO A 351 -3.39 4.33 -13.99
N GLN A 352 -2.29 4.73 -14.65
CA GLN A 352 -2.22 4.91 -16.09
C GLN A 352 -0.99 4.24 -16.69
N GLN A 353 -1.15 3.43 -17.74
CA GLN A 353 -0.03 2.91 -18.51
C GLN A 353 0.64 4.02 -19.30
N ILE A 354 1.96 4.13 -19.22
CA ILE A 354 2.78 5.08 -19.97
C ILE A 354 3.74 4.33 -20.87
N PHE A 355 3.49 4.45 -22.16
CA PHE A 355 4.37 4.04 -23.25
C PHE A 355 5.08 5.28 -23.83
N ALA A 356 6.00 5.08 -24.76
CA ALA A 356 6.77 6.20 -25.31
C ALA A 356 5.92 7.30 -25.97
N ASP A 357 4.78 6.96 -26.55
CA ASP A 357 3.88 7.90 -27.24
C ASP A 357 3.03 8.77 -26.31
N ASN A 358 2.89 8.39 -25.04
CA ASN A 358 2.13 9.16 -24.05
C ASN A 358 2.93 9.60 -22.82
N VAL A 359 4.27 9.54 -22.84
CA VAL A 359 5.13 10.16 -21.79
C VAL A 359 4.78 11.65 -21.56
N LYS A 360 4.38 12.35 -22.60
CA LYS A 360 3.90 13.75 -22.51
C LYS A 360 2.74 13.97 -21.53
N ASP A 361 1.94 12.93 -21.25
CA ASP A 361 0.79 13.04 -20.32
C ASP A 361 1.30 13.27 -18.89
N VAL A 362 2.40 12.61 -18.51
CA VAL A 362 3.05 12.77 -17.20
C VAL A 362 3.61 14.19 -17.03
N ILE A 363 4.18 14.75 -18.11
CA ILE A 363 4.67 16.13 -18.14
C ILE A 363 3.49 17.11 -18.03
N ALA A 364 2.41 16.88 -18.79
CA ALA A 364 1.23 17.73 -18.79
C ALA A 364 0.50 17.73 -17.43
N ASP A 365 0.55 16.63 -16.68
CA ASP A 365 0.00 16.54 -15.32
C ASP A 365 0.89 17.25 -14.27
N GLY A 366 2.08 17.71 -14.66
CA GLY A 366 3.01 18.46 -13.81
C GLY A 366 3.78 17.62 -12.80
N TYR A 367 3.81 16.30 -12.99
CA TYR A 367 4.56 15.37 -12.13
C TYR A 367 6.08 15.56 -12.28
N THR A 368 6.53 15.74 -13.53
CA THR A 368 7.92 16.07 -13.86
C THR A 368 7.95 17.08 -15.00
N THR A 369 9.15 17.42 -15.52
CA THR A 369 9.34 18.37 -16.60
C THR A 369 10.15 17.78 -17.74
N ALA A 370 9.93 18.31 -18.96
CA ALA A 370 10.72 17.90 -20.11
C ALA A 370 12.23 18.07 -19.89
N ASP A 371 12.66 19.13 -19.18
CA ASP A 371 14.09 19.37 -18.89
C ASP A 371 14.72 18.25 -18.04
N LYS A 372 13.95 17.63 -17.13
CA LYS A 372 14.41 16.52 -16.31
C LYS A 372 14.46 15.21 -17.07
N VAL A 373 13.56 15.02 -18.02
CA VAL A 373 13.47 13.78 -18.81
C VAL A 373 14.38 13.84 -20.04
N CYS A 374 14.43 14.97 -20.77
CA CYS A 374 15.12 15.11 -22.05
C CYS A 374 16.57 15.62 -21.87
N THR A 375 17.37 14.95 -21.06
CA THR A 375 18.68 15.45 -20.58
C THR A 375 19.84 15.27 -21.56
N THR A 376 19.85 14.22 -22.41
CA THR A 376 20.91 13.93 -23.37
C THR A 376 20.42 14.23 -24.79
N ASP A 377 21.35 14.29 -25.77
CA ASP A 377 20.96 14.52 -27.16
C ASP A 377 20.10 13.38 -27.72
N GLU A 378 20.34 12.14 -27.29
CA GLU A 378 19.52 10.98 -27.65
C GLU A 378 18.11 11.10 -27.05
N LEU A 379 18.00 11.45 -25.77
CA LEU A 379 16.72 11.70 -25.12
C LEU A 379 15.99 12.89 -25.73
N LYS A 380 16.67 13.97 -26.06
CA LYS A 380 16.06 15.12 -26.76
C LYS A 380 15.48 14.71 -28.13
N ALA A 381 16.19 13.85 -28.85
CA ALA A 381 15.67 13.32 -30.11
C ALA A 381 14.45 12.43 -29.92
N ALA A 382 14.47 11.57 -28.89
CA ALA A 382 13.32 10.75 -28.51
C ALA A 382 12.13 11.62 -28.03
N CYS A 383 12.37 12.60 -27.18
CA CYS A 383 11.36 13.56 -26.74
C CYS A 383 10.71 14.29 -27.91
N ALA A 384 11.52 14.79 -28.86
CA ALA A 384 11.01 15.45 -30.06
C ALA A 384 10.15 14.50 -30.92
N LYS A 385 10.56 13.23 -31.05
CA LYS A 385 9.81 12.20 -31.76
C LYS A 385 8.42 11.95 -31.16
N TYR A 386 8.32 11.94 -29.84
CA TYR A 386 7.09 11.60 -29.12
C TYR A 386 6.32 12.84 -28.60
N GLY A 387 6.78 14.05 -28.94
CA GLY A 387 6.11 15.31 -28.59
C GLY A 387 6.18 15.67 -27.11
N VAL A 388 7.22 15.24 -26.42
CA VAL A 388 7.53 15.64 -25.04
C VAL A 388 8.22 17.01 -25.08
N GLN A 389 7.59 18.07 -24.49
CA GLN A 389 8.06 19.46 -24.55
C GLN A 389 7.97 20.11 -23.16
#